data_33cc07735196d4b04ccdb8030cf76e6b
#
_entry.id   33cc07735196d4b04ccdb8030cf76e6b
#
_cell.length_a   1.000
_cell.length_b   1.000
_cell.length_c   1.000
_cell.angle_alpha   90.00
_cell.angle_beta   90.00
_cell.angle_gamma   90.00
#
_symmetry.space_group_name_H-M   'P 1'
#
loop_
_entity.id
_entity.type
_entity.pdbx_description
1 polymer ?
#
loop_
_entity_poly.entity_id
_entity_poly.type
_entity_poly.pdbx_seq_one_letter_code
_entity_poly.pdbx_strand_id
1 'polypeptide(L)'
;MTVKQRHSCSWGIVFLVVSVGMAQTLWAEAGSLFGNVGQAPIGKGWGIPVQMPYEAPPKGQNLPAESVPQNTKPLTDKEIQRAEALLPLLEGAQEFWAMGEFVHLGEPAVPILVKGLTMPGPRIRYNVIETISMLKAASAVPALVVAAKEPNEIPRVREHALRVAVRLDAAKAVDAIEVMAKDQNSSIRKAAAFEARYVREKSVIPVLIGMIPDEERFVALSAVHSLWILTRHETEFHDWETSTKQDRQEWAIEWLEWWDGQKDSFEMSDPKRPARAR
;
A
#
# COMPACT_ATOMS: atom_id res chain seq x y z
N MET A 1 -7.01 25.12 -70.12
CA MET A 1 -7.51 26.43 -69.75
C MET A 1 -8.09 26.33 -68.38
N THR A 2 -7.62 26.90 -67.39
CA THR A 2 -7.16 28.11 -66.79
C THR A 2 -6.79 27.69 -65.34
N VAL A 3 -5.62 27.68 -64.92
CA VAL A 3 -4.79 28.62 -64.20
C VAL A 3 -5.42 29.21 -62.91
N LYS A 4 -4.72 28.83 -61.79
CA LYS A 4 -4.29 29.64 -60.66
C LYS A 4 -5.24 29.84 -59.51
N GLN A 5 -4.83 29.89 -58.25
CA GLN A 5 -3.70 30.63 -57.65
C GLN A 5 -3.40 30.11 -56.25
N ARG A 6 -2.10 30.03 -55.89
CA ARG A 6 -1.58 29.84 -54.55
C ARG A 6 -1.73 31.16 -53.77
N HIS A 7 -2.19 31.10 -52.53
CA HIS A 7 -1.86 32.10 -51.53
C HIS A 7 -1.16 31.47 -50.34
N SER A 8 0.13 31.77 -50.22
CA SER A 8 0.93 31.58 -49.04
C SER A 8 0.57 32.68 -48.04
N CYS A 9 0.19 32.34 -46.85
CA CYS A 9 0.23 33.24 -45.70
C CYS A 9 1.30 32.74 -44.72
N SER A 10 2.42 33.46 -44.80
CA SER A 10 3.47 33.48 -43.82
C SER A 10 2.95 34.20 -42.57
N TRP A 11 2.95 33.51 -41.42
CA TRP A 11 2.79 34.16 -40.13
C TRP A 11 4.07 33.98 -39.34
N GLY A 12 4.72 35.13 -39.09
CA GLY A 12 5.97 35.25 -38.40
C GLY A 12 5.84 34.83 -36.94
N ILE A 13 6.84 34.08 -36.52
CA ILE A 13 7.08 33.73 -35.12
C ILE A 13 7.73 34.96 -34.48
N VAL A 14 6.99 35.65 -33.61
CA VAL A 14 7.54 36.66 -32.73
C VAL A 14 8.09 35.94 -31.48
N PHE A 15 9.40 35.84 -31.37
CA PHE A 15 10.08 35.44 -30.13
C PHE A 15 9.93 36.57 -29.11
N LEU A 16 9.16 36.30 -28.06
CA LEU A 16 9.14 37.16 -26.87
C LEU A 16 10.15 36.61 -25.89
N VAL A 17 11.36 37.22 -25.89
CA VAL A 17 12.36 37.03 -24.85
C VAL A 17 11.88 37.78 -23.61
N VAL A 18 11.28 37.10 -22.66
CA VAL A 18 11.04 37.62 -21.32
C VAL A 18 12.17 37.17 -20.42
N SER A 19 12.93 38.17 -20.00
CA SER A 19 14.12 38.08 -19.16
C SER A 19 13.89 37.29 -17.87
N VAL A 20 14.68 36.22 -17.70
CA VAL A 20 14.97 35.55 -16.44
C VAL A 20 15.82 36.50 -15.58
N GLY A 21 15.18 37.31 -14.75
CA GLY A 21 15.90 38.33 -13.99
C GLY A 21 15.32 38.71 -12.62
N MET A 22 14.30 38.02 -12.11
CA MET A 22 13.69 38.37 -10.79
C MET A 22 13.29 37.19 -9.91
N ALA A 23 13.95 36.05 -10.01
CA ALA A 23 13.69 34.91 -9.10
C ALA A 23 14.85 34.60 -8.14
N GLN A 24 15.92 35.41 -8.11
CA GLN A 24 17.07 35.13 -7.23
C GLN A 24 17.14 35.99 -5.96
N THR A 25 16.23 36.93 -5.74
CA THR A 25 16.28 37.80 -4.55
C THR A 25 15.29 37.43 -3.43
N LEU A 26 14.42 36.43 -3.60
CA LEU A 26 13.48 35.98 -2.57
C LEU A 26 13.94 34.75 -1.76
N TRP A 27 15.10 34.18 -2.06
CA TRP A 27 15.67 33.04 -1.32
C TRP A 27 16.75 33.43 -0.29
N ALA A 28 17.15 34.70 -0.24
CA ALA A 28 18.20 35.17 0.68
C ALA A 28 17.69 35.55 2.09
N GLU A 29 16.40 35.77 2.28
CA GLU A 29 15.85 36.18 3.58
C GLU A 29 15.23 35.05 4.41
N ALA A 30 15.03 33.85 3.85
CA ALA A 30 14.55 32.70 4.63
C ALA A 30 15.65 31.91 5.35
N GLY A 31 16.92 32.27 5.16
CA GLY A 31 18.08 31.57 5.71
C GLY A 31 18.47 31.91 7.15
N SER A 32 17.83 32.89 7.79
CA SER A 32 18.25 33.35 9.13
C SER A 32 17.42 32.83 10.30
N LEU A 33 16.44 31.97 10.06
CA LEU A 33 15.57 31.42 11.12
C LEU A 33 15.87 29.96 11.49
N PHE A 34 16.79 29.30 10.79
CA PHE A 34 17.27 27.97 11.17
C PHE A 34 18.75 28.05 11.51
N GLY A 35 19.04 28.05 12.81
CA GLY A 35 20.38 28.05 13.34
C GLY A 35 21.24 26.92 12.78
N ASN A 36 22.54 27.18 12.64
CA ASN A 36 23.61 26.33 12.19
C ASN A 36 23.42 24.83 12.46
N VAL A 37 22.96 24.09 11.48
CA VAL A 37 23.11 22.63 11.46
C VAL A 37 24.39 22.31 10.73
N GLY A 38 25.40 21.85 11.48
CA GLY A 38 26.70 21.51 10.95
C GLY A 38 26.62 20.55 9.75
N GLN A 39 27.40 20.86 8.71
CA GLN A 39 27.56 20.02 7.53
C GLN A 39 28.16 18.68 7.92
N ALA A 40 27.38 17.60 7.75
CA ALA A 40 27.92 16.25 7.81
C ALA A 40 28.71 15.94 6.53
N PRO A 41 29.87 15.25 6.61
CA PRO A 41 30.67 14.92 5.45
C PRO A 41 29.95 13.93 4.53
N ILE A 42 29.86 14.28 3.25
CA ILE A 42 29.30 13.42 2.20
C ILE A 42 30.30 12.32 1.89
N GLY A 43 30.07 11.12 2.41
CA GLY A 43 30.78 9.91 2.00
C GLY A 43 30.33 9.47 0.62
N LYS A 44 31.27 9.16 -0.27
CA LYS A 44 31.01 8.55 -1.58
C LYS A 44 30.54 7.09 -1.38
N GLY A 45 29.24 6.90 -1.42
CA GLY A 45 28.57 5.60 -1.35
C GLY A 45 27.07 5.85 -1.41
N TRP A 46 26.35 5.05 -2.13
CA TRP A 46 24.90 5.10 -2.33
C TRP A 46 24.20 5.45 -1.01
N GLY A 47 23.75 6.72 -0.90
CA GLY A 47 23.25 7.28 0.34
C GLY A 47 21.90 6.68 0.75
N ILE A 48 21.97 5.63 1.54
CA ILE A 48 20.93 5.33 2.51
C ILE A 48 21.10 6.40 3.58
N PRO A 49 20.08 7.20 3.93
CA PRO A 49 20.19 8.14 5.03
C PRO A 49 20.66 7.38 6.26
N VAL A 50 21.81 7.76 6.81
CA VAL A 50 22.24 7.27 8.11
C VAL A 50 21.08 7.48 9.07
N GLN A 51 20.58 6.40 9.64
CA GLN A 51 19.55 6.42 10.65
C GLN A 51 19.94 7.44 11.71
N MET A 52 19.08 8.42 11.92
CA MET A 52 19.15 9.20 13.16
C MET A 52 19.18 8.19 14.32
N PRO A 53 20.07 8.37 15.30
CA PRO A 53 20.09 7.46 16.43
C PRO A 53 18.69 7.45 17.05
N TYR A 54 17.98 6.33 16.85
CA TYR A 54 16.75 6.05 17.55
C TYR A 54 17.17 5.86 19.01
N GLU A 55 16.98 6.90 19.81
CA GLU A 55 17.02 6.71 21.25
C GLU A 55 15.87 5.77 21.61
N ALA A 56 16.23 4.53 21.88
CA ALA A 56 15.26 3.57 22.38
C ALA A 56 14.62 4.16 23.66
N PRO A 57 13.30 4.14 23.79
CA PRO A 57 12.65 4.58 25.00
C PRO A 57 13.23 3.83 26.18
N PRO A 58 13.38 4.47 27.38
CA PRO A 58 14.04 3.88 28.53
C PRO A 58 13.42 2.52 28.82
N LYS A 59 14.27 1.50 28.88
CA LYS A 59 13.88 0.13 29.25
C LYS A 59 13.22 0.19 30.63
N GLY A 60 11.90 0.05 30.69
CA GLY A 60 11.23 -0.04 31.98
C GLY A 60 9.75 0.36 32.03
N GLN A 61 9.15 0.74 30.94
CA GLN A 61 7.70 0.93 30.89
C GLN A 61 7.11 0.19 29.68
N ASN A 62 7.07 -1.15 29.78
CA ASN A 62 5.98 -1.88 29.15
C ASN A 62 4.71 -1.48 29.92
N LEU A 63 4.15 -0.32 29.60
CA LEU A 63 2.73 -0.11 29.86
C LEU A 63 2.05 -1.23 29.05
N PRO A 64 1.32 -2.16 29.72
CA PRO A 64 0.47 -3.05 28.97
C PRO A 64 -0.36 -2.13 28.06
N ALA A 65 -0.39 -2.43 26.77
CA ALA A 65 -1.36 -1.81 25.89
C ALA A 65 -2.71 -2.13 26.54
N GLU A 66 -3.22 -1.18 27.32
CA GLU A 66 -4.57 -1.28 27.87
C GLU A 66 -5.45 -1.47 26.65
N SER A 67 -5.91 -2.69 26.45
CA SER A 67 -6.93 -2.98 25.48
C SER A 67 -8.11 -2.13 25.89
N VAL A 68 -8.37 -1.05 25.15
CA VAL A 68 -9.59 -0.27 25.34
C VAL A 68 -10.72 -1.30 25.44
N PRO A 69 -11.51 -1.33 26.54
CA PRO A 69 -12.55 -2.32 26.72
C PRO A 69 -13.49 -2.18 25.53
N GLN A 70 -13.45 -3.15 24.61
CA GLN A 70 -14.33 -3.11 23.46
C GLN A 70 -15.75 -3.36 23.96
N ASN A 71 -16.65 -2.44 23.64
CA ASN A 71 -18.06 -2.66 23.90
C ASN A 71 -18.50 -3.88 23.04
N THR A 72 -19.00 -4.91 23.71
CA THR A 72 -19.53 -6.13 23.06
C THR A 72 -21.05 -6.22 23.14
N LYS A 73 -21.69 -5.26 23.81
CA LYS A 73 -23.14 -5.24 23.93
C LYS A 73 -23.79 -4.76 22.64
N PRO A 74 -24.88 -5.36 22.19
CA PRO A 74 -25.65 -4.87 21.05
C PRO A 74 -26.00 -3.38 21.23
N LEU A 75 -25.93 -2.62 20.13
CA LEU A 75 -26.32 -1.22 20.14
C LEU A 75 -27.83 -1.09 20.29
N THR A 76 -28.24 -0.09 21.04
CA THR A 76 -29.63 0.35 21.10
C THR A 76 -30.01 1.07 19.80
N ASP A 77 -31.30 1.18 19.48
CA ASP A 77 -31.79 1.89 18.29
C ASP A 77 -31.27 3.33 18.22
N LYS A 78 -31.16 3.99 19.38
CA LYS A 78 -30.60 5.36 19.48
C LYS A 78 -29.10 5.41 19.12
N GLU A 79 -28.33 4.43 19.55
CA GLU A 79 -26.90 4.31 19.21
C GLU A 79 -26.71 3.94 17.74
N ILE A 80 -27.58 3.11 17.17
CA ILE A 80 -27.57 2.81 15.72
C ILE A 80 -27.82 4.08 14.92
N GLN A 81 -28.86 4.85 15.24
CA GLN A 81 -29.16 6.12 14.57
C GLN A 81 -27.98 7.11 14.68
N ARG A 82 -27.37 7.20 15.88
CA ARG A 82 -26.17 8.02 16.08
C ARG A 82 -25.00 7.56 15.21
N ALA A 83 -24.72 6.25 15.17
CA ALA A 83 -23.64 5.70 14.37
C ALA A 83 -23.86 5.94 12.87
N GLU A 84 -25.09 5.80 12.36
CA GLU A 84 -25.41 6.12 10.97
C GLU A 84 -25.20 7.61 10.65
N ALA A 85 -25.52 8.50 11.59
CA ALA A 85 -25.28 9.95 11.46
C ALA A 85 -23.78 10.32 11.50
N LEU A 86 -22.91 9.46 12.04
CA LEU A 86 -21.45 9.67 12.05
C LEU A 86 -20.79 9.35 10.71
N LEU A 87 -21.36 8.48 9.87
CA LEU A 87 -20.75 8.06 8.61
C LEU A 87 -20.35 9.22 7.68
N PRO A 88 -21.23 10.20 7.38
CA PRO A 88 -20.84 11.34 6.54
C PRO A 88 -19.78 12.24 7.21
N LEU A 89 -19.61 12.19 8.53
CA LEU A 89 -18.61 12.97 9.27
C LEU A 89 -17.21 12.33 9.20
N LEU A 90 -17.07 11.14 8.65
CA LEU A 90 -15.77 10.50 8.37
C LEU A 90 -14.99 11.21 7.26
N GLU A 91 -15.49 12.36 6.79
CA GLU A 91 -14.84 13.26 5.85
C GLU A 91 -14.91 14.69 6.39
N GLY A 92 -13.82 15.45 6.26
CA GLY A 92 -13.77 16.86 6.65
C GLY A 92 -13.29 17.10 8.10
N ALA A 93 -13.70 18.22 8.68
CA ALA A 93 -13.13 18.71 9.93
C ALA A 93 -13.39 17.83 11.18
N GLN A 94 -14.39 16.95 11.12
CA GLN A 94 -14.79 16.11 12.25
C GLN A 94 -14.39 14.63 12.07
N GLU A 95 -13.62 14.30 11.04
CA GLU A 95 -13.30 12.90 10.69
C GLU A 95 -12.66 12.12 11.86
N PHE A 96 -11.66 12.70 12.53
CA PHE A 96 -11.00 12.03 13.65
C PHE A 96 -11.90 11.85 14.87
N TRP A 97 -12.77 12.82 15.13
CA TRP A 97 -13.77 12.71 16.18
C TRP A 97 -14.75 11.58 15.86
N ALA A 98 -15.30 11.54 14.64
CA ALA A 98 -16.23 10.51 14.21
C ALA A 98 -15.60 9.10 14.26
N MET A 99 -14.34 8.95 13.84
CA MET A 99 -13.58 7.71 13.99
C MET A 99 -13.49 7.28 15.47
N GLY A 100 -13.17 8.24 16.36
CA GLY A 100 -13.11 7.99 17.80
C GLY A 100 -14.44 7.53 18.40
N GLU A 101 -15.55 8.12 17.95
CA GLU A 101 -16.89 7.71 18.37
C GLU A 101 -17.22 6.27 17.93
N PHE A 102 -16.85 5.88 16.69
CA PHE A 102 -16.98 4.48 16.25
C PHE A 102 -16.12 3.53 17.07
N VAL A 103 -14.89 3.91 17.40
CA VAL A 103 -14.02 3.10 18.27
C VAL A 103 -14.65 2.93 19.66
N HIS A 104 -15.29 3.97 20.17
CA HIS A 104 -16.01 3.91 21.46
C HIS A 104 -17.24 2.99 21.40
N LEU A 105 -17.98 3.02 20.29
CA LEU A 105 -19.13 2.10 20.06
C LEU A 105 -18.68 0.63 19.95
N GLY A 106 -17.47 0.39 19.48
CA GLY A 106 -16.84 -0.94 19.42
C GLY A 106 -17.35 -1.84 18.31
N GLU A 107 -17.11 -3.14 18.46
CA GLU A 107 -17.46 -4.19 17.47
C GLU A 107 -18.94 -4.16 17.02
N PRO A 108 -19.94 -3.88 17.87
CA PRO A 108 -21.33 -3.80 17.43
C PRO A 108 -21.62 -2.72 16.38
N ALA A 109 -20.74 -1.73 16.21
CA ALA A 109 -20.88 -0.69 15.18
C ALA A 109 -20.32 -1.11 13.81
N VAL A 110 -19.60 -2.23 13.71
CA VAL A 110 -18.98 -2.70 12.47
C VAL A 110 -19.97 -2.88 11.32
N PRO A 111 -21.17 -3.44 11.49
CA PRO A 111 -22.14 -3.52 10.41
C PRO A 111 -22.54 -2.15 9.82
N ILE A 112 -22.52 -1.10 10.65
CA ILE A 112 -22.81 0.26 10.20
C ILE A 112 -21.60 0.83 9.46
N LEU A 113 -20.38 0.64 9.97
CA LEU A 113 -19.13 1.02 9.28
C LEU A 113 -19.04 0.40 7.89
N VAL A 114 -19.39 -0.87 7.75
CA VAL A 114 -19.39 -1.58 6.46
C VAL A 114 -20.28 -0.88 5.43
N LYS A 115 -21.44 -0.31 5.83
CA LYS A 115 -22.25 0.52 4.93
C LYS A 115 -21.49 1.72 4.38
N GLY A 116 -20.57 2.27 5.15
CA GLY A 116 -19.73 3.39 4.76
C GLY A 116 -18.75 3.08 3.61
N LEU A 117 -18.42 1.80 3.37
CA LEU A 117 -17.57 1.39 2.24
C LEU A 117 -18.21 1.64 0.86
N THR A 118 -19.52 1.87 0.80
CA THR A 118 -20.26 2.17 -0.44
C THR A 118 -20.65 3.63 -0.58
N MET A 119 -20.25 4.49 0.35
CA MET A 119 -20.56 5.92 0.29
C MET A 119 -19.75 6.63 -0.82
N PRO A 120 -20.29 7.72 -1.40
CA PRO A 120 -19.69 8.35 -2.58
C PRO A 120 -18.29 8.95 -2.32
N GLY A 121 -18.01 9.43 -1.10
CA GLY A 121 -16.74 10.08 -0.76
C GLY A 121 -15.59 9.07 -0.61
N PRO A 122 -14.51 9.11 -1.41
CA PRO A 122 -13.38 8.21 -1.23
C PRO A 122 -12.67 8.41 0.10
N ARG A 123 -12.73 9.62 0.67
CA ARG A 123 -12.19 9.91 2.01
C ARG A 123 -12.98 9.18 3.09
N ILE A 124 -14.31 9.16 2.97
CA ILE A 124 -15.18 8.40 3.90
C ILE A 124 -14.78 6.93 3.87
N ARG A 125 -14.72 6.32 2.67
CA ARG A 125 -14.38 4.90 2.52
C ARG A 125 -13.01 4.57 3.09
N TYR A 126 -12.02 5.44 2.85
CA TYR A 126 -10.68 5.29 3.43
C TYR A 126 -10.72 5.31 4.96
N ASN A 127 -11.42 6.29 5.56
CA ASN A 127 -11.51 6.43 7.01
C ASN A 127 -12.37 5.34 7.66
N VAL A 128 -13.35 4.78 6.95
CA VAL A 128 -14.06 3.56 7.37
C VAL A 128 -13.09 2.40 7.51
N ILE A 129 -12.24 2.16 6.50
CA ILE A 129 -11.23 1.08 6.54
C ILE A 129 -10.26 1.29 7.70
N GLU A 130 -9.80 2.52 7.91
CA GLU A 130 -8.91 2.86 9.02
C GLU A 130 -9.60 2.61 10.38
N THR A 131 -10.87 2.99 10.52
CA THR A 131 -11.65 2.76 11.73
C THR A 131 -11.84 1.26 12.01
N ILE A 132 -12.12 0.47 10.97
CA ILE A 132 -12.17 -1.01 11.06
C ILE A 132 -10.81 -1.56 11.54
N SER A 133 -9.71 -1.02 11.03
CA SER A 133 -8.34 -1.38 11.47
C SER A 133 -8.11 -1.06 12.94
N MET A 134 -8.52 0.13 13.40
CA MET A 134 -8.41 0.55 14.81
C MET A 134 -9.22 -0.36 15.73
N LEU A 135 -10.41 -0.75 15.33
CA LEU A 135 -11.28 -1.71 16.04
C LEU A 135 -10.72 -3.15 16.03
N LYS A 136 -9.79 -3.45 15.13
CA LYS A 136 -9.32 -4.84 14.85
C LYS A 136 -10.48 -5.77 14.49
N ALA A 137 -11.48 -5.25 13.78
CA ALA A 137 -12.74 -5.93 13.51
C ALA A 137 -12.60 -6.98 12.40
N ALA A 138 -12.22 -8.19 12.76
CA ALA A 138 -12.07 -9.31 11.82
C ALA A 138 -13.40 -9.68 11.11
N SER A 139 -14.54 -9.35 11.70
CA SER A 139 -15.86 -9.53 11.12
C SER A 139 -16.07 -8.73 9.81
N ALA A 140 -15.34 -7.62 9.64
CA ALA A 140 -15.38 -6.77 8.44
C ALA A 140 -14.54 -7.29 7.26
N VAL A 141 -13.68 -8.30 7.46
CA VAL A 141 -12.73 -8.77 6.41
C VAL A 141 -13.43 -9.11 5.09
N PRO A 142 -14.58 -9.80 5.06
CA PRO A 142 -15.28 -10.07 3.79
C PRO A 142 -15.63 -8.79 3.02
N ALA A 143 -16.07 -7.74 3.71
CA ALA A 143 -16.41 -6.46 3.09
C ALA A 143 -15.14 -5.71 2.60
N LEU A 144 -14.04 -5.80 3.33
CA LEU A 144 -12.75 -5.24 2.91
C LEU A 144 -12.21 -5.94 1.66
N VAL A 145 -12.35 -7.27 1.57
CA VAL A 145 -11.98 -8.05 0.37
C VAL A 145 -12.79 -7.60 -0.84
N VAL A 146 -14.09 -7.35 -0.69
CA VAL A 146 -14.94 -6.79 -1.76
C VAL A 146 -14.42 -5.41 -2.18
N ALA A 147 -14.18 -4.51 -1.22
CA ALA A 147 -13.68 -3.16 -1.50
C ALA A 147 -12.30 -3.17 -2.20
N ALA A 148 -11.41 -4.08 -1.83
CA ALA A 148 -10.11 -4.24 -2.47
C ALA A 148 -10.22 -4.67 -3.94
N LYS A 149 -11.21 -5.50 -4.27
CA LYS A 149 -11.44 -6.01 -5.62
C LYS A 149 -12.25 -5.08 -6.52
N GLU A 150 -12.88 -4.03 -5.96
CA GLU A 150 -13.76 -3.12 -6.73
C GLU A 150 -12.96 -2.33 -7.79
N PRO A 151 -13.14 -2.60 -9.10
CA PRO A 151 -12.30 -2.00 -10.13
C PRO A 151 -12.53 -0.50 -10.32
N ASN A 152 -13.72 0.01 -9.95
CA ASN A 152 -14.06 1.43 -10.05
C ASN A 152 -13.63 2.24 -8.83
N GLU A 153 -13.07 1.58 -7.81
CA GLU A 153 -12.57 2.25 -6.63
C GLU A 153 -11.16 2.82 -6.89
N ILE A 154 -10.83 3.94 -6.25
CA ILE A 154 -9.50 4.53 -6.39
C ILE A 154 -8.42 3.62 -5.81
N PRO A 155 -7.23 3.55 -6.43
CA PRO A 155 -6.16 2.65 -6.03
C PRO A 155 -5.82 2.73 -4.54
N ARG A 156 -5.75 3.94 -3.99
CA ARG A 156 -5.42 4.17 -2.58
C ARG A 156 -6.38 3.49 -1.60
N VAL A 157 -7.67 3.47 -1.90
CA VAL A 157 -8.69 2.81 -1.06
C VAL A 157 -8.58 1.30 -1.20
N ARG A 158 -8.39 0.79 -2.42
CA ARG A 158 -8.21 -0.64 -2.69
C ARG A 158 -6.98 -1.21 -1.98
N GLU A 159 -5.83 -0.55 -2.12
CA GLU A 159 -4.58 -0.93 -1.45
C GLU A 159 -4.74 -0.94 0.07
N HIS A 160 -5.44 0.06 0.62
CA HIS A 160 -5.69 0.14 2.05
C HIS A 160 -6.62 -0.96 2.54
N ALA A 161 -7.69 -1.26 1.79
CA ALA A 161 -8.62 -2.35 2.09
C ALA A 161 -7.90 -3.71 2.11
N LEU A 162 -7.05 -4.00 1.10
CA LEU A 162 -6.25 -5.23 1.07
C LEU A 162 -5.32 -5.31 2.29
N ARG A 163 -4.58 -4.24 2.57
CA ARG A 163 -3.65 -4.19 3.71
C ARG A 163 -4.33 -4.48 5.04
N VAL A 164 -5.49 -3.88 5.28
CA VAL A 164 -6.24 -4.09 6.52
C VAL A 164 -6.84 -5.49 6.55
N ALA A 165 -7.38 -6.00 5.44
CA ALA A 165 -7.90 -7.37 5.35
C ALA A 165 -6.81 -8.39 5.68
N VAL A 166 -5.60 -8.27 5.11
CA VAL A 166 -4.46 -9.15 5.39
C VAL A 166 -4.03 -9.09 6.85
N ARG A 167 -4.04 -7.91 7.45
CA ARG A 167 -3.67 -7.76 8.88
C ARG A 167 -4.68 -8.37 9.84
N LEU A 168 -5.95 -8.34 9.48
CA LEU A 168 -7.03 -8.85 10.31
C LEU A 168 -7.24 -10.36 10.14
N ASP A 169 -7.22 -10.83 8.90
CA ASP A 169 -7.34 -12.26 8.56
C ASP A 169 -6.73 -12.53 7.18
N ALA A 170 -5.45 -12.86 7.20
CA ALA A 170 -4.66 -13.04 5.97
C ALA A 170 -5.22 -14.17 5.07
N ALA A 171 -5.74 -15.24 5.66
CA ALA A 171 -6.27 -16.37 4.89
C ALA A 171 -7.49 -15.99 4.06
N LYS A 172 -8.36 -15.12 4.59
CA LYS A 172 -9.53 -14.62 3.85
C LYS A 172 -9.19 -13.57 2.78
N ALA A 173 -7.98 -13.02 2.80
CA ALA A 173 -7.54 -12.02 1.82
C ALA A 173 -6.93 -12.61 0.54
N VAL A 174 -6.73 -13.92 0.46
CA VAL A 174 -6.10 -14.61 -0.68
C VAL A 174 -6.79 -14.26 -2.00
N ASP A 175 -8.11 -14.37 -2.06
CA ASP A 175 -8.89 -14.05 -3.26
C ASP A 175 -8.68 -12.61 -3.75
N ALA A 176 -8.56 -11.64 -2.83
CA ALA A 176 -8.25 -10.26 -3.20
C ALA A 176 -6.82 -10.14 -3.78
N ILE A 177 -5.85 -10.84 -3.22
CA ILE A 177 -4.48 -10.87 -3.74
C ILE A 177 -4.45 -11.44 -5.16
N GLU A 178 -5.12 -12.55 -5.42
CA GLU A 178 -5.18 -13.19 -6.73
C GLU A 178 -5.79 -12.28 -7.81
N VAL A 179 -6.85 -11.55 -7.47
CA VAL A 179 -7.52 -10.59 -8.37
C VAL A 179 -6.63 -9.38 -8.61
N MET A 180 -6.09 -8.78 -7.53
CA MET A 180 -5.28 -7.56 -7.61
C MET A 180 -3.91 -7.79 -8.25
N ALA A 181 -3.37 -9.00 -8.20
CA ALA A 181 -2.13 -9.39 -8.88
C ALA A 181 -2.23 -9.29 -10.41
N LYS A 182 -3.43 -9.28 -10.97
CA LYS A 182 -3.72 -9.18 -12.42
C LYS A 182 -4.28 -7.82 -12.83
N ASP A 183 -4.28 -6.84 -11.92
CA ASP A 183 -4.84 -5.52 -12.17
C ASP A 183 -4.07 -4.76 -13.26
N GLN A 184 -4.76 -3.91 -14.02
CA GLN A 184 -4.12 -3.06 -15.01
C GLN A 184 -3.20 -2.01 -14.38
N ASN A 185 -3.54 -1.55 -13.17
CA ASN A 185 -2.76 -0.58 -12.41
C ASN A 185 -1.60 -1.26 -11.68
N SER A 186 -0.37 -0.88 -12.01
CA SER A 186 0.84 -1.44 -11.41
C SER A 186 0.96 -1.21 -9.91
N SER A 187 0.40 -0.11 -9.37
CA SER A 187 0.40 0.11 -7.92
C SER A 187 -0.45 -0.92 -7.19
N ILE A 188 -1.58 -1.32 -7.80
CA ILE A 188 -2.44 -2.37 -7.28
C ILE A 188 -1.74 -3.74 -7.33
N ARG A 189 -1.10 -4.07 -8.46
CA ARG A 189 -0.31 -5.30 -8.56
C ARG A 189 0.82 -5.35 -7.55
N LYS A 190 1.54 -4.23 -7.38
CA LYS A 190 2.58 -4.10 -6.36
C LYS A 190 2.04 -4.29 -4.94
N ALA A 191 0.89 -3.72 -4.62
CA ALA A 191 0.26 -3.91 -3.31
C ALA A 191 -0.08 -5.39 -3.06
N ALA A 192 -0.63 -6.09 -4.05
CA ALA A 192 -0.91 -7.52 -3.97
C ALA A 192 0.37 -8.33 -3.71
N ALA A 193 1.44 -8.09 -4.48
CA ALA A 193 2.73 -8.75 -4.30
C ALA A 193 3.34 -8.46 -2.93
N PHE A 194 3.21 -7.24 -2.44
CA PHE A 194 3.75 -6.84 -1.14
C PHE A 194 2.98 -7.45 0.03
N GLU A 195 1.65 -7.41 0.03
CA GLU A 195 0.83 -7.91 1.12
C GLU A 195 0.81 -9.45 1.17
N ALA A 196 1.01 -10.14 0.04
CA ALA A 196 1.08 -11.60 -0.03
C ALA A 196 2.14 -12.20 0.92
N ARG A 197 3.22 -11.47 1.25
CA ARG A 197 4.27 -11.94 2.19
C ARG A 197 3.78 -12.27 3.60
N TYR A 198 2.62 -11.75 3.97
CA TYR A 198 2.01 -11.98 5.27
C TYR A 198 1.00 -13.13 5.26
N VAL A 199 0.70 -13.70 4.10
CA VAL A 199 -0.26 -14.79 3.92
C VAL A 199 0.43 -16.14 4.03
N ARG A 200 -0.13 -17.05 4.79
CA ARG A 200 0.42 -18.40 5.03
C ARG A 200 -0.38 -19.49 4.29
N GLU A 201 -0.92 -19.12 3.16
CA GLU A 201 -1.60 -20.03 2.24
C GLU A 201 -0.71 -20.35 1.05
N LYS A 202 -0.49 -21.64 0.77
CA LYS A 202 0.37 -22.09 -0.34
C LYS A 202 -0.09 -21.56 -1.71
N SER A 203 -1.36 -21.25 -1.84
CA SER A 203 -1.97 -20.71 -3.08
C SER A 203 -1.39 -19.36 -3.52
N VAL A 204 -0.81 -18.57 -2.61
CA VAL A 204 -0.18 -17.29 -2.97
C VAL A 204 1.17 -17.46 -3.69
N ILE A 205 1.84 -18.61 -3.55
CA ILE A 205 3.16 -18.86 -4.15
C ILE A 205 3.07 -18.81 -5.69
N PRO A 206 2.20 -19.58 -6.37
CA PRO A 206 2.08 -19.50 -7.83
C PRO A 206 1.61 -18.12 -8.31
N VAL A 207 0.83 -17.40 -7.53
CA VAL A 207 0.44 -16.01 -7.85
C VAL A 207 1.67 -15.12 -7.91
N LEU A 208 2.52 -15.16 -6.89
CA LEU A 208 3.76 -14.38 -6.82
C LEU A 208 4.75 -14.78 -7.93
N ILE A 209 4.89 -16.07 -8.22
CA ILE A 209 5.73 -16.56 -9.34
C ILE A 209 5.25 -15.93 -10.65
N GLY A 210 3.94 -15.91 -10.90
CA GLY A 210 3.36 -15.29 -12.09
C GLY A 210 3.63 -13.77 -12.21
N MET A 211 4.02 -13.12 -11.13
CA MET A 211 4.34 -11.67 -11.10
C MET A 211 5.85 -11.39 -11.33
N ILE A 212 6.72 -12.39 -11.36
CA ILE A 212 8.17 -12.20 -11.62
C ILE A 212 8.44 -11.52 -12.97
N PRO A 213 7.76 -11.90 -14.10
CA PRO A 213 7.97 -11.27 -15.38
C PRO A 213 7.21 -9.95 -15.58
N ASP A 214 6.69 -9.33 -14.51
CA ASP A 214 5.97 -8.06 -14.63
C ASP A 214 6.83 -6.98 -15.29
N GLU A 215 6.19 -6.13 -16.09
CA GLU A 215 6.84 -5.04 -16.80
C GLU A 215 7.30 -3.93 -15.86
N GLU A 216 6.63 -3.80 -14.73
CA GLU A 216 6.94 -2.82 -13.71
C GLU A 216 7.93 -3.41 -12.69
N ARG A 217 9.13 -2.84 -12.64
CA ARG A 217 10.22 -3.28 -11.76
C ARG A 217 9.78 -3.52 -10.32
N PHE A 218 9.06 -2.57 -9.73
CA PHE A 218 8.67 -2.67 -8.32
C PHE A 218 7.62 -3.74 -8.04
N VAL A 219 6.86 -4.16 -9.06
CA VAL A 219 5.94 -5.31 -8.96
C VAL A 219 6.77 -6.59 -8.91
N ALA A 220 7.64 -6.80 -9.89
CA ALA A 220 8.51 -7.97 -9.98
C ALA A 220 9.38 -8.14 -8.73
N LEU A 221 10.07 -7.08 -8.29
CA LEU A 221 10.91 -7.11 -7.09
C LEU A 221 10.10 -7.38 -5.81
N SER A 222 8.88 -6.84 -5.71
CA SER A 222 8.01 -7.13 -4.56
C SER A 222 7.57 -8.59 -4.53
N ALA A 223 7.30 -9.19 -5.70
CA ALA A 223 6.94 -10.59 -5.83
C ALA A 223 8.10 -11.51 -5.42
N VAL A 224 9.29 -11.30 -5.99
CA VAL A 224 10.50 -12.08 -5.65
C VAL A 224 10.83 -11.97 -4.15
N HIS A 225 10.80 -10.76 -3.59
CA HIS A 225 11.07 -10.55 -2.18
C HIS A 225 10.03 -11.25 -1.28
N SER A 226 8.75 -11.24 -1.70
CA SER A 226 7.69 -11.94 -0.97
C SER A 226 7.84 -13.46 -1.05
N LEU A 227 8.19 -14.01 -2.22
CA LEU A 227 8.55 -15.40 -2.39
C LEU A 227 9.69 -15.81 -1.46
N TRP A 228 10.75 -15.02 -1.44
CA TRP A 228 11.89 -15.29 -0.58
C TRP A 228 11.53 -15.29 0.92
N ILE A 229 10.71 -14.33 1.36
CA ILE A 229 10.21 -14.29 2.74
C ILE A 229 9.41 -15.54 3.09
N LEU A 230 8.53 -15.98 2.15
CA LEU A 230 7.62 -17.08 2.38
C LEU A 230 8.30 -18.43 2.31
N THR A 231 9.22 -18.61 1.36
CA THR A 231 9.79 -19.91 1.04
C THR A 231 11.17 -20.12 1.62
N ARG A 232 11.93 -19.05 1.87
CA ARG A 232 13.37 -19.11 2.17
C ARG A 232 14.18 -19.85 1.11
N HIS A 233 13.62 -20.03 -0.06
CA HIS A 233 14.32 -20.57 -1.22
C HIS A 233 15.23 -19.49 -1.80
N GLU A 234 16.53 -19.75 -1.81
CA GLU A 234 17.52 -18.86 -2.38
C GLU A 234 17.69 -19.22 -3.86
N THR A 235 17.46 -18.26 -4.73
CA THR A 235 17.79 -18.31 -6.15
C THR A 235 18.97 -17.39 -6.43
N GLU A 236 19.62 -17.58 -7.57
CA GLU A 236 20.59 -16.61 -8.04
C GLU A 236 19.96 -15.22 -8.13
N PHE A 237 20.73 -14.19 -7.76
CA PHE A 237 20.27 -12.82 -7.90
C PHE A 237 20.37 -12.43 -9.37
N HIS A 238 19.22 -12.15 -9.97
CA HIS A 238 19.14 -11.65 -11.33
C HIS A 238 18.88 -10.15 -11.29
N ASP A 239 19.77 -9.40 -11.96
CA ASP A 239 19.62 -7.94 -12.07
C ASP A 239 18.47 -7.62 -13.02
N TRP A 240 17.41 -7.02 -12.47
CA TRP A 240 16.24 -6.63 -13.24
C TRP A 240 16.56 -5.63 -14.35
N GLU A 241 17.52 -4.71 -14.14
CA GLU A 241 17.88 -3.67 -15.09
C GLU A 241 18.52 -4.22 -16.37
N THR A 242 19.26 -5.32 -16.25
CA THR A 242 19.95 -5.96 -17.39
C THR A 242 19.16 -7.10 -18.00
N SER A 243 18.10 -7.56 -17.32
CA SER A 243 17.28 -8.69 -17.79
C SER A 243 16.27 -8.27 -18.84
N THR A 244 16.09 -9.13 -19.83
CA THR A 244 14.98 -9.03 -20.78
C THR A 244 13.68 -9.59 -20.19
N LYS A 245 12.55 -9.34 -20.86
CA LYS A 245 11.28 -9.97 -20.46
C LYS A 245 11.36 -11.50 -20.54
N GLN A 246 12.10 -12.03 -21.52
CA GLN A 246 12.29 -13.47 -21.69
C GLN A 246 13.08 -14.05 -20.52
N ASP A 247 14.18 -13.42 -20.11
CA ASP A 247 14.97 -13.86 -18.96
C ASP A 247 14.10 -13.95 -17.70
N ARG A 248 13.25 -12.94 -17.46
CA ARG A 248 12.33 -12.94 -16.32
C ARG A 248 11.25 -14.02 -16.40
N GLN A 249 10.83 -14.40 -17.62
CA GLN A 249 9.94 -15.54 -17.80
C GLN A 249 10.65 -16.87 -17.50
N GLU A 250 11.90 -17.00 -17.88
CA GLU A 250 12.73 -18.19 -17.57
C GLU A 250 12.91 -18.32 -16.04
N TRP A 251 13.17 -17.24 -15.33
CA TRP A 251 13.23 -17.27 -13.85
C TRP A 251 11.90 -17.66 -13.20
N ALA A 252 10.79 -17.21 -13.76
CA ALA A 252 9.48 -17.63 -13.27
C ALA A 252 9.25 -19.13 -13.49
N ILE A 253 9.74 -19.70 -14.60
CA ILE A 253 9.69 -21.14 -14.87
C ILE A 253 10.54 -21.91 -13.85
N GLU A 254 11.78 -21.49 -13.58
CA GLU A 254 12.64 -22.11 -12.57
C GLU A 254 11.98 -22.13 -11.19
N TRP A 255 11.37 -21.02 -10.79
CA TRP A 255 10.61 -20.93 -9.54
C TRP A 255 9.41 -21.89 -9.53
N LEU A 256 8.72 -22.03 -10.66
CA LEU A 256 7.55 -22.90 -10.77
C LEU A 256 7.96 -24.38 -10.70
N GLU A 257 9.05 -24.78 -11.39
CA GLU A 257 9.60 -26.12 -11.33
C GLU A 257 10.03 -26.51 -9.91
N TRP A 258 10.74 -25.60 -9.23
CA TRP A 258 11.08 -25.79 -7.83
C TRP A 258 9.83 -25.97 -6.96
N TRP A 259 8.85 -25.10 -7.14
CA TRP A 259 7.61 -25.15 -6.37
C TRP A 259 6.85 -26.45 -6.59
N ASP A 260 6.71 -26.88 -7.82
CA ASP A 260 6.02 -28.12 -8.16
C ASP A 260 6.68 -29.36 -7.54
N GLY A 261 7.99 -29.33 -7.38
CA GLY A 261 8.74 -30.39 -6.70
C GLY A 261 8.58 -30.39 -5.17
N GLN A 262 8.17 -29.26 -4.56
CA GLN A 262 8.16 -29.09 -3.10
C GLN A 262 6.76 -28.88 -2.49
N LYS A 263 5.76 -28.45 -3.28
CA LYS A 263 4.47 -27.94 -2.80
C LYS A 263 3.74 -28.85 -1.80
N ASP A 264 3.85 -30.16 -1.98
CA ASP A 264 3.12 -31.13 -1.14
C ASP A 264 3.73 -31.25 0.27
N SER A 265 5.06 -31.26 0.35
CA SER A 265 5.81 -31.38 1.61
C SER A 265 6.20 -30.03 2.24
N PHE A 266 5.99 -28.93 1.53
CA PHE A 266 6.45 -27.62 1.92
C PHE A 266 5.69 -27.08 3.15
N GLU A 267 6.44 -26.59 4.14
CA GLU A 267 5.87 -25.84 5.27
C GLU A 267 6.22 -24.36 5.14
N MET A 268 5.20 -23.50 5.18
CA MET A 268 5.38 -22.06 5.10
C MET A 268 6.17 -21.53 6.28
N SER A 269 7.18 -20.68 6.01
CA SER A 269 7.98 -20.07 7.07
C SER A 269 7.16 -19.12 7.94
N ASP A 270 7.35 -19.15 9.27
CA ASP A 270 6.77 -18.16 10.17
C ASP A 270 7.62 -16.88 10.16
N PRO A 271 7.08 -15.71 9.76
CA PRO A 271 7.83 -14.46 9.74
C PRO A 271 8.25 -14.00 11.15
N LYS A 272 7.55 -14.44 12.18
CA LYS A 272 7.88 -14.14 13.60
C LYS A 272 9.01 -14.99 14.14
N ARG A 273 9.40 -16.05 13.43
CA ARG A 273 10.48 -16.94 13.83
C ARG A 273 11.72 -16.61 13.00
N PRO A 274 12.77 -16.01 13.58
CA PRO A 274 14.02 -15.81 12.85
C PRO A 274 14.51 -17.14 12.30
N ALA A 275 15.01 -17.15 11.06
CA ALA A 275 15.64 -18.33 10.49
C ALA A 275 16.69 -18.85 11.49
N ARG A 276 16.62 -20.12 11.85
CA ARG A 276 17.70 -20.75 12.63
C ARG A 276 18.95 -20.63 11.75
N ALA A 277 19.95 -19.89 12.24
CA ALA A 277 21.27 -19.92 11.63
C ALA A 277 21.71 -21.39 11.55
N ARG A 278 22.00 -21.85 10.34
CA ARG A 278 22.61 -23.16 10.10
C ARG A 278 24.09 -23.06 10.31
#